data_037da66254fab68ee92cb60d4aa77612
#
_entry.id   037da66254fab68ee92cb60d4aa77612
#
_cell.length_a   1.000
_cell.length_b   1.000
_cell.length_c   1.000
_cell.angle_alpha   90.00
_cell.angle_beta   90.00
_cell.angle_gamma   90.00
#
_symmetry.space_group_name_H-M   'P 1'
#
loop_
_entity.id
_entity.type
_entity.pdbx_description
1 polymer ?
#
loop_
_entity_poly.entity_id
_entity_poly.type
_entity_poly.pdbx_seq_one_letter_code
_entity_poly.pdbx_strand_id
1 'polypeptide(L)'
;MFIVILIAFTAAITYDVYTETAYRNSITGTYSYTGSITTDAPLYNVTLFIPVPVDDKGNSPMAAEFSNHIMKGVPADWETTLFDTGKSTLLKVTAPAIIPPEGTSSQHPYTITFSSETPSRSPIDTRKPVEKSAMFRPVQALTSRECTREISNGTGALCASFTTSLYADYSASPDTEVTIQESVTGRNTWTIFEPRSNEYYADVMTSRKGDYKGWLVMDGFLSSGAGMYDIPGVT
;
A
#
# COMPACT_ATOMS: atom_id res chain seq x y z
N MET A 1 16.78 -24.73 -47.31
CA MET A 1 17.33 -23.93 -46.21
C MET A 1 16.66 -22.55 -46.11
N PHE A 2 16.57 -21.76 -47.17
CA PHE A 2 15.96 -20.40 -47.14
C PHE A 2 14.52 -20.38 -46.67
N ILE A 3 13.65 -21.29 -47.15
CA ILE A 3 12.23 -21.37 -46.75
C ILE A 3 12.07 -21.67 -45.27
N VAL A 4 12.90 -22.54 -44.67
CA VAL A 4 12.84 -22.87 -43.24
C VAL A 4 13.21 -21.66 -42.38
N ILE A 5 14.24 -20.89 -42.80
CA ILE A 5 14.64 -19.64 -42.12
C ILE A 5 13.51 -18.60 -42.20
N LEU A 6 12.87 -18.46 -43.35
CA LEU A 6 11.77 -17.53 -43.53
C LEU A 6 10.57 -17.91 -42.65
N ILE A 7 10.22 -19.19 -42.56
CA ILE A 7 9.12 -19.67 -41.67
C ILE A 7 9.47 -19.40 -40.20
N ALA A 8 10.68 -19.73 -39.77
CA ALA A 8 11.12 -19.48 -38.39
C ALA A 8 11.10 -18.01 -38.05
N PHE A 9 11.56 -17.13 -38.95
CA PHE A 9 11.54 -15.68 -38.75
C PHE A 9 10.11 -15.11 -38.66
N THR A 10 9.22 -15.57 -39.56
CA THR A 10 7.81 -15.16 -39.53
C THR A 10 7.10 -15.63 -38.24
N ALA A 11 7.38 -16.86 -37.81
CA ALA A 11 6.83 -17.40 -36.56
C ALA A 11 7.31 -16.60 -35.34
N ALA A 12 8.56 -16.20 -35.27
CA ALA A 12 9.11 -15.38 -34.19
C ALA A 12 8.44 -14.01 -34.14
N ILE A 13 8.31 -13.31 -35.29
CA ILE A 13 7.63 -12.00 -35.33
C ILE A 13 6.15 -12.15 -34.92
N THR A 14 5.47 -13.18 -35.40
CA THR A 14 4.05 -13.40 -35.05
C THR A 14 3.89 -13.68 -33.56
N TYR A 15 4.81 -14.42 -32.97
CA TYR A 15 4.84 -14.69 -31.53
C TYR A 15 5.03 -13.41 -30.71
N ASP A 16 6.00 -12.57 -31.07
CA ASP A 16 6.27 -11.30 -30.38
C ASP A 16 5.06 -10.34 -30.48
N VAL A 17 4.50 -10.18 -31.68
CA VAL A 17 3.30 -9.33 -31.88
C VAL A 17 2.11 -9.87 -31.08
N TYR A 18 1.92 -11.19 -31.05
CA TYR A 18 0.84 -11.79 -30.28
C TYR A 18 1.02 -11.54 -28.78
N THR A 19 2.22 -11.81 -28.23
CA THR A 19 2.49 -11.66 -26.80
C THR A 19 2.38 -10.20 -26.33
N GLU A 20 2.90 -9.26 -27.12
CA GLU A 20 2.77 -7.83 -26.85
C GLU A 20 1.29 -7.39 -26.86
N THR A 21 0.54 -7.82 -27.87
CA THR A 21 -0.89 -7.49 -27.99
C THR A 21 -1.69 -8.08 -26.84
N ALA A 22 -1.45 -9.34 -26.50
CA ALA A 22 -2.11 -10.01 -25.37
C ALA A 22 -1.80 -9.31 -24.06
N TYR A 23 -0.55 -8.92 -23.82
CA TYR A 23 -0.15 -8.13 -22.66
C TYR A 23 -0.88 -6.80 -22.60
N ARG A 24 -0.80 -5.97 -23.64
CA ARG A 24 -1.39 -4.62 -23.67
C ARG A 24 -2.91 -4.63 -23.48
N ASN A 25 -3.59 -5.66 -23.99
CA ASN A 25 -5.04 -5.78 -23.89
C ASN A 25 -5.53 -6.36 -22.55
N SER A 26 -4.66 -7.05 -21.82
CA SER A 26 -5.02 -7.72 -20.57
C SER A 26 -4.46 -7.08 -19.31
N ILE A 27 -3.46 -6.19 -19.43
CA ILE A 27 -2.86 -5.58 -18.25
C ILE A 27 -3.83 -4.67 -17.53
N THR A 28 -3.98 -4.93 -16.24
CA THR A 28 -4.76 -4.10 -15.30
C THR A 28 -3.92 -3.83 -14.06
N GLY A 29 -4.01 -2.60 -13.55
CA GLY A 29 -3.40 -2.21 -12.28
C GLY A 29 -4.46 -2.08 -11.19
N THR A 30 -4.10 -2.43 -9.96
CA THR A 30 -4.96 -2.27 -8.78
C THR A 30 -4.13 -1.78 -7.61
N TYR A 31 -4.63 -0.79 -6.90
CA TYR A 31 -4.12 -0.37 -5.60
C TYR A 31 -5.00 -0.92 -4.50
N SER A 32 -4.41 -1.54 -3.49
CA SER A 32 -5.08 -1.99 -2.27
C SER A 32 -4.46 -1.28 -1.07
N TYR A 33 -5.29 -0.68 -0.24
CA TYR A 33 -4.90 0.01 0.98
C TYR A 33 -5.54 -0.65 2.19
N THR A 34 -4.78 -0.78 3.26
CA THR A 34 -5.29 -1.26 4.55
C THR A 34 -4.69 -0.42 5.66
N GLY A 35 -5.54 0.08 6.55
CA GLY A 35 -5.15 0.71 7.80
C GLY A 35 -5.67 -0.09 8.99
N SER A 36 -4.93 -0.08 10.08
CA SER A 36 -5.35 -0.72 11.33
C SER A 36 -4.95 0.08 12.56
N ILE A 37 -5.81 0.02 13.57
CA ILE A 37 -5.55 0.55 14.91
C ILE A 37 -5.70 -0.61 15.87
N THR A 38 -4.64 -0.92 16.61
CA THR A 38 -4.59 -1.99 17.59
C THR A 38 -4.41 -1.39 18.98
N THR A 39 -5.21 -1.83 19.94
CA THR A 39 -5.12 -1.39 21.34
C THR A 39 -5.46 -2.52 22.30
N ASP A 40 -4.88 -2.53 23.48
CA ASP A 40 -5.15 -3.49 24.55
C ASP A 40 -6.13 -2.95 25.62
N ALA A 41 -6.51 -1.65 25.53
CA ALA A 41 -7.45 -1.02 26.45
C ALA A 41 -8.23 0.12 25.76
N PRO A 42 -9.29 0.69 26.38
CA PRO A 42 -10.09 1.76 25.78
C PRO A 42 -9.29 3.02 25.43
N LEU A 43 -9.60 3.58 24.25
CA LEU A 43 -9.14 4.91 23.82
C LEU A 43 -10.33 5.86 23.74
N TYR A 44 -10.10 7.13 24.06
CA TYR A 44 -11.15 8.16 24.04
C TYR A 44 -10.70 9.39 23.26
N ASN A 45 -11.67 10.10 22.66
CA ASN A 45 -11.44 11.35 21.92
C ASN A 45 -10.38 11.19 20.83
N VAL A 46 -10.45 10.09 20.07
CA VAL A 46 -9.43 9.74 19.07
C VAL A 46 -9.53 10.66 17.87
N THR A 47 -8.43 11.31 17.53
CA THR A 47 -8.23 12.04 16.28
C THR A 47 -6.88 11.67 15.69
N LEU A 48 -6.89 11.08 14.51
CA LEU A 48 -5.69 10.70 13.77
C LEU A 48 -5.66 11.44 12.43
N PHE A 49 -4.47 11.89 12.03
CA PHE A 49 -4.20 12.30 10.64
C PHE A 49 -3.15 11.35 10.09
N ILE A 50 -3.62 10.37 9.35
CA ILE A 50 -2.81 9.28 8.81
C ILE A 50 -2.42 9.56 7.37
N PRO A 51 -1.17 9.26 6.94
CA PRO A 51 -0.74 9.51 5.57
C PRO A 51 -1.50 8.61 4.61
N VAL A 52 -2.08 9.17 3.55
CA VAL A 52 -2.65 8.36 2.47
C VAL A 52 -1.62 8.12 1.37
N PRO A 53 -1.70 6.97 0.65
CA PRO A 53 -0.83 6.74 -0.48
C PRO A 53 -1.09 7.75 -1.61
N VAL A 54 -0.05 8.49 -2.03
CA VAL A 54 -0.11 9.47 -3.12
C VAL A 54 1.03 9.27 -4.10
N ASP A 55 0.80 9.65 -5.37
CA ASP A 55 1.82 9.67 -6.40
C ASP A 55 2.85 10.81 -6.18
N ASP A 56 3.78 10.99 -7.11
CA ASP A 56 4.80 12.05 -7.06
C ASP A 56 4.20 13.47 -7.18
N LYS A 57 2.95 13.58 -7.63
CA LYS A 57 2.21 14.86 -7.76
C LYS A 57 1.26 15.12 -6.58
N GLY A 58 1.22 14.21 -5.60
CA GLY A 58 0.33 14.31 -4.44
C GLY A 58 -1.08 13.80 -4.67
N ASN A 59 -1.38 13.15 -5.81
CA ASN A 59 -2.70 12.61 -6.07
C ASN A 59 -2.82 11.20 -5.46
N SER A 60 -3.86 10.98 -4.65
CA SER A 60 -4.19 9.64 -4.18
C SER A 60 -5.06 8.92 -5.20
N PRO A 61 -4.70 7.69 -5.63
CA PRO A 61 -5.58 6.89 -6.47
C PRO A 61 -6.89 6.53 -5.78
N MET A 62 -6.92 6.55 -4.45
CA MET A 62 -8.05 6.20 -3.59
C MET A 62 -8.79 7.44 -3.04
N ALA A 63 -8.51 8.65 -3.56
CA ALA A 63 -9.13 9.87 -3.04
C ALA A 63 -10.66 9.84 -3.10
N ALA A 64 -11.23 9.21 -4.14
CA ALA A 64 -12.67 9.08 -4.28
C ALA A 64 -13.28 8.17 -3.21
N GLU A 65 -12.63 7.04 -2.92
CA GLU A 65 -13.05 6.08 -1.90
C GLU A 65 -13.03 6.69 -0.50
N PHE A 66 -11.96 7.44 -0.20
CA PHE A 66 -11.83 8.15 1.08
C PHE A 66 -12.86 9.27 1.21
N SER A 67 -13.09 10.06 0.15
CA SER A 67 -14.03 11.19 0.17
C SER A 67 -15.50 10.77 0.19
N ASN A 68 -15.82 9.62 -0.39
CA ASN A 68 -17.18 9.09 -0.45
C ASN A 68 -17.53 8.14 0.70
N HIS A 69 -16.63 7.95 1.67
CA HIS A 69 -16.79 7.06 2.82
C HIS A 69 -17.09 5.60 2.41
N ILE A 70 -16.45 5.11 1.33
CA ILE A 70 -16.67 3.75 0.80
C ILE A 70 -15.65 2.73 1.36
N MET A 71 -14.80 3.14 2.29
CA MET A 71 -13.87 2.22 2.95
C MET A 71 -14.61 1.12 3.71
N LYS A 72 -14.15 -0.11 3.54
CA LYS A 72 -14.67 -1.27 4.28
C LYS A 72 -14.10 -1.27 5.69
N GLY A 73 -14.90 -1.71 6.68
CA GLY A 73 -14.43 -1.93 8.05
C GLY A 73 -14.35 -0.70 8.94
N VAL A 74 -14.68 0.50 8.43
CA VAL A 74 -14.81 1.70 9.27
C VAL A 74 -16.05 1.58 10.15
N PRO A 75 -15.94 1.68 11.49
CA PRO A 75 -17.10 1.69 12.36
C PRO A 75 -18.06 2.84 12.03
N ALA A 76 -19.37 2.63 12.25
CA ALA A 76 -20.41 3.58 11.85
C ALA A 76 -20.40 4.90 12.65
N ASP A 77 -19.80 4.89 13.82
CA ASP A 77 -19.64 6.05 14.71
C ASP A 77 -18.33 6.84 14.47
N TRP A 78 -17.53 6.40 13.48
CA TRP A 78 -16.31 7.10 13.09
C TRP A 78 -16.58 8.07 11.95
N GLU A 79 -15.88 9.19 11.98
CA GLU A 79 -15.85 10.14 10.87
C GLU A 79 -14.50 10.08 10.17
N THR A 80 -14.53 10.02 8.84
CA THR A 80 -13.33 10.07 8.02
C THR A 80 -13.42 11.24 7.05
N THR A 81 -12.32 11.98 6.88
CA THR A 81 -12.26 13.12 5.97
C THR A 81 -10.87 13.22 5.36
N LEU A 82 -10.81 13.34 4.04
CA LEU A 82 -9.54 13.62 3.36
C LEU A 82 -9.13 15.05 3.61
N PHE A 83 -7.90 15.26 4.05
CA PHE A 83 -7.34 16.55 4.41
C PHE A 83 -6.08 16.82 3.60
N ASP A 84 -6.11 17.83 2.74
CA ASP A 84 -4.95 18.26 1.97
C ASP A 84 -4.32 19.48 2.65
N THR A 85 -3.04 19.36 3.01
CA THR A 85 -2.26 20.44 3.61
C THR A 85 -1.54 21.30 2.56
N GLY A 86 -1.62 20.97 1.27
CA GLY A 86 -0.79 21.52 0.20
C GLY A 86 0.66 20.99 0.20
N LYS A 87 1.04 20.21 1.23
CA LYS A 87 2.35 19.52 1.35
C LYS A 87 2.21 18.02 1.47
N SER A 88 1.10 17.54 2.01
CA SER A 88 0.76 16.14 2.17
C SER A 88 -0.75 15.97 2.20
N THR A 89 -1.23 14.85 1.71
CA THR A 89 -2.62 14.43 1.82
C THR A 89 -2.74 13.42 2.95
N LEU A 90 -3.65 13.68 3.88
CA LEU A 90 -3.87 12.90 5.09
C LEU A 90 -5.34 12.47 5.17
N LEU A 91 -5.59 11.30 5.71
CA LEU A 91 -6.92 10.88 6.11
C LEU A 91 -7.10 11.25 7.60
N LYS A 92 -7.97 12.21 7.87
CA LYS A 92 -8.42 12.47 9.23
C LYS A 92 -9.42 11.39 9.62
N VAL A 93 -9.17 10.72 10.73
CA VAL A 93 -10.06 9.75 11.36
C VAL A 93 -10.41 10.30 12.74
N THR A 94 -11.71 10.41 13.04
CA THR A 94 -12.20 10.77 14.38
C THR A 94 -13.13 9.71 14.91
N ALA A 95 -12.93 9.33 16.17
CA ALA A 95 -13.80 8.41 16.89
C ALA A 95 -14.02 8.92 18.34
N PRO A 96 -15.24 8.92 18.85
CA PRO A 96 -15.50 9.33 20.24
C PRO A 96 -14.81 8.39 21.23
N ALA A 97 -14.78 7.10 20.93
CA ALA A 97 -14.05 6.08 21.69
C ALA A 97 -13.77 4.85 20.83
N ILE A 98 -12.71 4.12 21.18
CA ILE A 98 -12.44 2.75 20.73
C ILE A 98 -12.54 1.88 21.98
N ILE A 99 -13.57 1.08 22.06
CA ILE A 99 -13.83 0.22 23.24
C ILE A 99 -13.58 -1.23 22.86
N PRO A 100 -12.45 -1.82 23.29
CA PRO A 100 -12.20 -3.22 23.06
C PRO A 100 -13.24 -4.12 23.74
N PRO A 101 -13.54 -5.32 23.18
CA PRO A 101 -14.41 -6.29 23.82
C PRO A 101 -13.79 -6.84 25.12
N GLU A 102 -14.64 -7.44 25.98
CA GLU A 102 -14.17 -8.13 27.17
C GLU A 102 -13.14 -9.23 26.83
N GLY A 103 -12.12 -9.36 27.66
CA GLY A 103 -11.02 -10.33 27.44
C GLY A 103 -9.86 -9.78 26.62
N THR A 104 -9.94 -8.54 26.14
CA THR A 104 -8.80 -7.88 25.48
C THR A 104 -7.67 -7.64 26.48
N SER A 105 -6.45 -7.87 26.05
CA SER A 105 -5.22 -7.70 26.84
C SER A 105 -4.02 -7.46 25.94
N SER A 106 -2.87 -7.13 26.49
CA SER A 106 -1.61 -7.00 25.73
C SER A 106 -1.19 -8.29 24.99
N GLN A 107 -1.65 -9.48 25.45
CA GLN A 107 -1.42 -10.74 24.76
C GLN A 107 -2.45 -11.00 23.64
N HIS A 108 -3.64 -10.42 23.76
CA HIS A 108 -4.74 -10.54 22.80
C HIS A 108 -5.34 -9.14 22.55
N PRO A 109 -4.62 -8.26 21.85
CA PRO A 109 -5.08 -6.91 21.61
C PRO A 109 -6.25 -6.89 20.64
N TYR A 110 -7.07 -5.85 20.74
CA TYR A 110 -8.17 -5.58 19.82
C TYR A 110 -7.67 -4.79 18.62
N THR A 111 -8.02 -5.22 17.42
CA THR A 111 -7.63 -4.55 16.18
C THR A 111 -8.86 -4.17 15.37
N ILE A 112 -8.96 -2.91 15.00
CA ILE A 112 -9.90 -2.42 13.99
C ILE A 112 -9.13 -2.27 12.70
N THR A 113 -9.65 -2.86 11.63
CA THR A 113 -9.05 -2.80 10.29
C THR A 113 -10.03 -2.16 9.32
N PHE A 114 -9.54 -1.22 8.52
CA PHE A 114 -10.28 -0.61 7.43
C PHE A 114 -9.48 -0.69 6.13
N SER A 115 -10.17 -0.80 5.01
CA SER A 115 -9.51 -1.03 3.72
C SER A 115 -10.25 -0.39 2.56
N SER A 116 -9.49 -0.14 1.49
CA SER A 116 -9.99 0.33 0.20
C SER A 116 -9.22 -0.35 -0.92
N GLU A 117 -9.88 -0.54 -2.05
CA GLU A 117 -9.29 -1.08 -3.26
C GLU A 117 -9.80 -0.30 -4.46
N THR A 118 -8.88 0.11 -5.34
CA THR A 118 -9.23 0.90 -6.52
C THR A 118 -8.43 0.47 -7.75
N PRO A 119 -9.06 0.38 -8.93
CA PRO A 119 -8.35 0.12 -10.16
C PRO A 119 -7.49 1.32 -10.57
N SER A 120 -6.29 1.05 -11.07
CA SER A 120 -5.43 2.06 -11.68
C SER A 120 -5.85 2.31 -13.12
N ARG A 121 -5.78 3.58 -13.55
CA ARG A 121 -6.05 3.97 -14.94
C ARG A 121 -4.95 3.56 -15.92
N SER A 122 -3.79 3.21 -15.42
CA SER A 122 -2.60 2.82 -16.19
C SER A 122 -1.80 1.77 -15.43
N PRO A 123 -0.94 1.01 -16.10
CA PRO A 123 0.00 0.12 -15.42
C PRO A 123 0.80 0.85 -14.35
N ILE A 124 0.99 0.18 -13.21
CA ILE A 124 1.67 0.71 -12.03
C ILE A 124 3.18 0.45 -12.18
N ASP A 125 4.01 1.45 -11.88
CA ASP A 125 5.46 1.23 -11.78
C ASP A 125 5.78 0.49 -10.48
N THR A 126 5.87 -0.82 -10.56
CA THR A 126 6.14 -1.69 -9.40
C THR A 126 7.62 -1.91 -9.13
N ARG A 127 8.51 -1.48 -10.05
CA ARG A 127 9.98 -1.53 -9.85
C ARG A 127 10.50 -0.33 -9.09
N LYS A 128 9.96 0.86 -9.39
CA LYS A 128 10.38 2.14 -8.77
C LYS A 128 9.19 2.91 -8.22
N PRO A 129 8.45 2.33 -7.27
CA PRO A 129 7.20 2.94 -6.80
C PRO A 129 7.41 4.31 -6.13
N VAL A 130 8.56 4.55 -5.52
CA VAL A 130 8.90 5.84 -4.88
C VAL A 130 8.88 7.00 -5.87
N GLU A 131 9.23 6.74 -7.14
CA GLU A 131 9.32 7.78 -8.17
C GLU A 131 7.96 8.16 -8.76
N LYS A 132 7.05 7.18 -8.96
CA LYS A 132 5.83 7.40 -9.77
C LYS A 132 4.55 6.83 -9.22
N SER A 133 4.64 5.86 -8.31
CA SER A 133 3.46 5.15 -7.80
C SER A 133 2.97 5.73 -6.48
N ALA A 134 1.80 5.26 -6.03
CA ALA A 134 1.23 5.72 -4.76
C ALA A 134 2.03 5.16 -3.57
N MET A 135 2.58 6.07 -2.76
CA MET A 135 3.40 5.78 -1.58
C MET A 135 2.97 6.66 -0.43
N PHE A 136 3.21 6.23 0.79
CA PHE A 136 3.09 7.07 1.98
C PHE A 136 4.13 8.19 1.94
N ARG A 137 3.68 9.44 1.83
CA ARG A 137 4.58 10.59 1.71
C ARG A 137 4.45 11.54 2.90
N PRO A 138 5.52 12.23 3.29
CA PRO A 138 6.84 12.24 2.65
C PRO A 138 7.63 10.95 2.91
N VAL A 139 8.35 10.45 1.91
CA VAL A 139 9.34 9.38 2.08
C VAL A 139 10.64 10.00 2.56
N GLN A 140 11.03 9.73 3.81
CA GLN A 140 12.25 10.23 4.41
C GLN A 140 13.19 9.09 4.77
N ALA A 141 14.49 9.36 4.89
CA ALA A 141 15.51 8.40 5.30
C ALA A 141 15.46 7.06 4.51
N LEU A 142 15.16 7.11 3.22
CA LEU A 142 15.09 5.92 2.38
C LEU A 142 16.46 5.22 2.33
N THR A 143 16.51 3.98 2.81
CA THR A 143 17.73 3.19 2.90
C THR A 143 17.48 1.77 2.37
N SER A 144 18.31 1.33 1.41
CA SER A 144 18.25 -0.04 0.91
C SER A 144 18.58 -1.04 2.04
N ARG A 145 17.87 -2.17 2.04
CA ARG A 145 18.09 -3.28 2.98
C ARG A 145 17.91 -4.63 2.28
N GLU A 146 18.41 -5.67 2.90
CA GLU A 146 18.16 -7.02 2.42
C GLU A 146 16.68 -7.39 2.59
N CYS A 147 16.12 -8.01 1.56
CA CYS A 147 14.80 -8.60 1.64
C CYS A 147 14.83 -9.85 2.54
N THR A 148 13.78 -10.07 3.31
CA THR A 148 13.61 -11.34 4.01
C THR A 148 13.47 -12.48 2.99
N ARG A 149 13.81 -13.70 3.42
CA ARG A 149 13.83 -14.90 2.55
C ARG A 149 12.48 -15.17 1.88
N GLU A 150 11.39 -14.84 2.56
CA GLU A 150 10.01 -14.99 2.04
C GLU A 150 9.71 -14.03 0.90
N ILE A 151 10.25 -12.82 0.94
CA ILE A 151 10.06 -11.79 -0.08
C ILE A 151 11.03 -12.00 -1.26
N SER A 152 12.24 -12.51 -0.99
CA SER A 152 13.29 -12.64 -2.01
C SER A 152 13.20 -13.92 -2.85
N ASN A 153 12.31 -14.87 -2.53
CA ASN A 153 12.23 -16.17 -3.22
C ASN A 153 11.97 -16.03 -4.73
N GLY A 154 13.05 -15.87 -5.50
CA GLY A 154 13.02 -15.92 -6.97
C GLY A 154 12.38 -14.72 -7.67
N THR A 155 12.04 -13.65 -6.96
CA THR A 155 11.29 -12.54 -7.51
C THR A 155 12.12 -11.34 -7.96
N GLY A 156 13.42 -11.28 -7.60
CA GLY A 156 14.26 -10.10 -7.87
C GLY A 156 13.84 -8.86 -7.11
N ALA A 157 13.05 -9.00 -6.03
CA ALA A 157 12.56 -7.90 -5.23
C ALA A 157 13.69 -7.09 -4.60
N LEU A 158 13.51 -5.77 -4.54
CA LEU A 158 14.35 -4.82 -3.84
C LEU A 158 13.63 -4.35 -2.59
N CYS A 159 14.34 -4.29 -1.46
CA CYS A 159 13.79 -3.86 -0.19
C CYS A 159 14.48 -2.60 0.34
N ALA A 160 13.68 -1.75 0.99
CA ALA A 160 14.17 -0.53 1.62
C ALA A 160 13.37 -0.24 2.90
N SER A 161 13.99 0.47 3.83
CA SER A 161 13.32 1.13 4.94
C SER A 161 13.19 2.61 4.66
N PHE A 162 12.16 3.23 5.19
CA PHE A 162 11.92 4.68 5.11
C PHE A 162 11.16 5.15 6.34
N THR A 163 10.94 6.44 6.48
CA THR A 163 10.07 6.99 7.52
C THR A 163 9.05 7.95 6.91
N THR A 164 7.90 8.05 7.56
CA THR A 164 6.87 9.06 7.30
C THR A 164 6.33 9.56 8.64
N SER A 165 5.25 10.34 8.62
CA SER A 165 4.70 10.92 9.86
C SER A 165 3.19 10.83 9.87
N LEU A 166 2.63 10.60 11.06
CA LEU A 166 1.21 10.78 11.36
C LEU A 166 1.05 11.75 12.53
N TYR A 167 -0.13 12.34 12.67
CA TYR A 167 -0.53 13.04 13.88
C TYR A 167 -1.57 12.19 14.64
N ALA A 168 -1.39 12.07 15.95
CA ALA A 168 -2.32 11.38 16.83
C ALA A 168 -2.69 12.28 18.02
N ASP A 169 -3.96 12.25 18.40
CA ASP A 169 -4.50 12.86 19.61
C ASP A 169 -5.55 11.91 20.18
N TYR A 170 -5.26 11.32 21.35
CA TYR A 170 -6.17 10.42 22.06
C TYR A 170 -5.82 10.34 23.53
N SER A 171 -6.83 10.00 24.33
CA SER A 171 -6.65 9.73 25.77
C SER A 171 -6.70 8.24 26.02
N ALA A 172 -5.77 7.73 26.85
CA ALA A 172 -5.63 6.32 27.21
C ALA A 172 -5.07 6.17 28.63
N SER A 173 -5.18 4.99 29.22
CA SER A 173 -4.48 4.67 30.46
C SER A 173 -2.96 4.61 30.23
N PRO A 174 -2.12 4.94 31.23
CA PRO A 174 -0.66 5.03 31.04
C PRO A 174 0.01 3.79 30.46
N ASP A 175 -0.53 2.59 30.76
CA ASP A 175 0.02 1.32 30.30
C ASP A 175 -0.58 0.81 28.99
N THR A 176 -1.61 1.50 28.47
CA THR A 176 -2.28 1.13 27.20
C THR A 176 -1.30 1.20 26.03
N GLU A 177 -1.17 0.13 25.30
CA GLU A 177 -0.38 0.08 24.08
C GLU A 177 -1.27 0.34 22.85
N VAL A 178 -0.88 1.32 22.04
CA VAL A 178 -1.58 1.69 20.80
C VAL A 178 -0.62 1.54 19.63
N THR A 179 -0.98 0.69 18.68
CA THR A 179 -0.25 0.52 17.42
C THR A 179 -1.11 0.98 16.25
N ILE A 180 -0.56 1.82 15.40
CA ILE A 180 -1.18 2.27 14.15
C ILE A 180 -0.30 1.77 13.02
N GLN A 181 -0.92 1.04 12.09
CA GLN A 181 -0.23 0.46 10.94
C GLN A 181 -1.06 0.69 9.68
N GLU A 182 -0.37 0.96 8.60
CA GLU A 182 -0.96 1.12 7.27
C GLU A 182 -0.12 0.41 6.24
N SER A 183 -0.78 -0.09 5.20
CA SER A 183 -0.10 -0.72 4.07
C SER A 183 -0.76 -0.32 2.75
N VAL A 184 0.05 -0.31 1.69
CA VAL A 184 -0.39 -0.16 0.31
C VAL A 184 0.30 -1.18 -0.56
N THR A 185 -0.48 -1.81 -1.43
CA THR A 185 0.01 -2.69 -2.50
C THR A 185 -0.40 -2.10 -3.84
N GLY A 186 0.57 -1.96 -4.74
CA GLY A 186 0.27 -1.70 -6.15
C GLY A 186 0.62 -2.93 -6.96
N ARG A 187 -0.39 -3.53 -7.61
CA ARG A 187 -0.26 -4.78 -8.37
C ARG A 187 -0.72 -4.59 -9.80
N ASN A 188 0.07 -5.08 -10.75
CA ASN A 188 -0.38 -5.32 -12.12
C ASN A 188 -0.66 -6.80 -12.32
N THR A 189 -1.71 -7.10 -13.07
CA THR A 189 -2.05 -8.44 -13.54
C THR A 189 -2.28 -8.42 -15.04
N TRP A 190 -1.86 -9.48 -15.73
CA TRP A 190 -2.09 -9.66 -17.17
C TRP A 190 -2.15 -11.15 -17.51
N THR A 191 -2.61 -11.47 -18.72
CA THR A 191 -2.68 -12.83 -19.20
C THR A 191 -2.03 -12.96 -20.56
N ILE A 192 -0.94 -13.75 -20.62
CA ILE A 192 -0.32 -14.24 -21.84
C ILE A 192 -0.22 -15.75 -21.63
N PHE A 193 -1.10 -16.55 -22.26
CA PHE A 193 -1.27 -18.00 -22.05
C PHE A 193 -1.74 -18.37 -20.62
N GLU A 194 -1.13 -17.78 -19.58
CA GLU A 194 -1.48 -17.98 -18.18
C GLU A 194 -1.49 -16.62 -17.42
N PRO A 195 -2.20 -16.51 -16.30
CA PRO A 195 -2.20 -15.31 -15.45
C PRO A 195 -0.80 -15.03 -14.89
N ARG A 196 -0.40 -13.78 -14.94
CA ARG A 196 0.87 -13.27 -14.42
C ARG A 196 0.66 -11.97 -13.66
N SER A 197 1.61 -11.65 -12.78
CA SER A 197 1.55 -10.40 -12.02
C SER A 197 2.93 -9.90 -11.61
N ASN A 198 2.99 -8.61 -11.32
CA ASN A 198 4.04 -8.00 -10.54
C ASN A 198 3.45 -7.00 -9.55
N GLU A 199 4.20 -6.71 -8.48
CA GLU A 199 3.72 -5.86 -7.42
C GLU A 199 4.85 -5.15 -6.66
N TYR A 200 4.46 -4.11 -5.95
CA TYR A 200 5.20 -3.57 -4.81
C TYR A 200 4.29 -3.56 -3.59
N TYR A 201 4.90 -3.57 -2.43
CA TYR A 201 4.25 -3.46 -1.13
C TYR A 201 5.00 -2.44 -0.28
N ALA A 202 4.26 -1.54 0.36
CA ALA A 202 4.81 -0.65 1.37
C ALA A 202 3.91 -0.67 2.60
N ASP A 203 4.51 -0.70 3.78
CA ASP A 203 3.84 -0.52 5.05
C ASP A 203 4.54 0.52 5.91
N VAL A 204 3.80 1.10 6.83
CA VAL A 204 4.27 2.04 7.83
C VAL A 204 3.61 1.74 9.17
N MET A 205 4.38 1.82 10.25
CA MET A 205 3.90 1.47 11.58
C MET A 205 4.51 2.37 12.65
N THR A 206 3.72 2.63 13.69
CA THR A 206 4.20 3.23 14.94
C THR A 206 3.45 2.64 16.12
N SER A 207 4.10 2.56 17.29
CA SER A 207 3.47 2.13 18.54
C SER A 207 3.81 3.12 19.66
N ARG A 208 2.84 3.36 20.55
CA ARG A 208 2.98 4.24 21.72
C ARG A 208 2.22 3.69 22.92
N LYS A 209 2.68 4.06 24.10
CA LYS A 209 2.01 3.78 25.37
C LYS A 209 1.40 5.03 25.97
N GLY A 210 0.22 4.87 26.58
CA GLY A 210 -0.51 5.91 27.27
C GLY A 210 -1.22 6.89 26.35
N ASP A 211 -1.68 8.00 26.91
CA ASP A 211 -2.24 9.11 26.16
C ASP A 211 -1.19 9.77 25.27
N TYR A 212 -1.63 10.32 24.15
CA TYR A 212 -0.74 10.97 23.22
C TYR A 212 -1.40 12.15 22.50
N LYS A 213 -0.58 13.19 22.25
CA LYS A 213 -0.97 14.32 21.42
C LYS A 213 0.24 14.89 20.68
N GLY A 214 0.26 14.74 19.36
CA GLY A 214 1.35 15.29 18.55
C GLY A 214 1.66 14.51 17.28
N TRP A 215 2.76 14.89 16.64
CA TRP A 215 3.29 14.18 15.48
C TRP A 215 4.15 12.99 15.89
N LEU A 216 3.94 11.85 15.26
CA LEU A 216 4.69 10.62 15.42
C LEU A 216 5.43 10.30 14.13
N VAL A 217 6.65 9.80 14.26
CA VAL A 217 7.35 9.14 13.15
C VAL A 217 6.85 7.72 13.03
N MET A 218 6.53 7.31 11.82
CA MET A 218 6.22 5.92 11.46
C MET A 218 7.42 5.30 10.77
N ASP A 219 7.81 4.13 11.21
CA ASP A 219 8.80 3.31 10.53
C ASP A 219 8.16 2.60 9.34
N GLY A 220 8.78 2.71 8.16
CA GLY A 220 8.27 2.16 6.93
C GLY A 220 9.18 1.09 6.33
N PHE A 221 8.55 0.15 5.67
CA PHE A 221 9.18 -0.86 4.85
C PHE A 221 8.62 -0.82 3.43
N LEU A 222 9.48 -1.00 2.45
CA LEU A 222 9.15 -1.09 1.04
C LEU A 222 9.74 -2.36 0.45
N SER A 223 8.92 -3.14 -0.25
CA SER A 223 9.36 -4.18 -1.18
C SER A 223 8.88 -3.81 -2.58
N SER A 224 9.76 -3.80 -3.55
CA SER A 224 9.48 -3.44 -4.94
C SER A 224 10.10 -4.43 -5.91
N GLY A 225 9.56 -4.54 -7.11
CA GLY A 225 10.10 -5.43 -8.12
C GLY A 225 9.75 -6.92 -7.92
N ALA A 226 8.77 -7.24 -7.07
CA ALA A 226 8.32 -8.62 -6.91
C ALA A 226 7.47 -9.08 -8.11
N GLY A 227 7.66 -10.34 -8.55
CA GLY A 227 6.87 -10.96 -9.62
C GLY A 227 7.56 -10.99 -10.98
N MET A 228 6.79 -11.08 -12.06
CA MET A 228 7.28 -11.24 -13.42
C MET A 228 7.45 -9.91 -14.14
N TYR A 229 8.56 -9.75 -14.84
CA TYR A 229 8.88 -8.56 -15.63
C TYR A 229 9.37 -8.88 -17.06
N ASP A 230 9.76 -10.13 -17.28
CA ASP A 230 10.21 -10.56 -18.60
C ASP A 230 8.99 -10.88 -19.45
N ILE A 231 8.55 -9.88 -20.20
CA ILE A 231 7.45 -9.99 -21.15
C ILE A 231 8.09 -9.98 -22.53
N PRO A 232 8.04 -11.11 -23.26
CA PRO A 232 8.59 -11.16 -24.61
C PRO A 232 7.99 -10.07 -25.50
N GLY A 233 8.84 -9.30 -26.19
CA GLY A 233 8.40 -8.23 -27.08
C GLY A 233 8.02 -6.91 -26.43
N VAL A 234 8.11 -6.79 -25.09
CA VAL A 234 7.86 -5.53 -24.36
C VAL A 234 9.19 -5.08 -23.73
N THR A 235 9.87 -4.15 -24.34
CA THR A 235 11.10 -3.49 -23.85
C THR A 235 10.80 -2.15 -23.23
#